data_89de1a53d86485ad6eae6191113d86fb
#
_entry.id   89de1a53d86485ad6eae6191113d86fb
#
_cell.length_a   1.000
_cell.length_b   1.000
_cell.length_c   1.000
_cell.angle_alpha   90.00
_cell.angle_beta   90.00
_cell.angle_gamma   90.00
#
_symmetry.space_group_name_H-M   'P 1'
#
loop_
_entity.id
_entity.type
_entity.pdbx_description
1 polymer ?
#
loop_
_entity_poly.entity_id
_entity_poly.type
_entity_poly.pdbx_seq_one_letter_code
_entity_poly.pdbx_strand_id
1 'polypeptide(L)'
;MFKMIFLILSLYSYANANSYKDMFEKDIEIKKVDKIYASTPTILYSLYAIDKSKIAGLNFPFNKVEAIYIDETIKSLPIIGGWFGKGNTPNSEMILKINPDVILLSETSKNQSEKRIRDSLGNINIPFFYIKANSIEDIINSFSYLGKLTSNEKRAKELENYAKKVLDEAKELSKKVKEKPRVYYAQGNNGLETECDKSIRSELITLASGDNVHKCQNSNTYGKELINFEKVLSYNPEIILVYEKEFYKKVYSDPKWQFIDAVKNKKVYFLPKGPFSWFDRPPSFMKILGLKWLLNILHSNSYEIDINKDAKEFYSLFLGLELSNIELNHIMGKDIE
;
A
#
# COMPACT_ATOMS: atom_id res chain seq x y z
N MET A 1 -28.17 -40.53 -57.82
CA MET A 1 -28.43 -40.13 -56.46
C MET A 1 -27.09 -39.94 -55.73
N PHE A 2 -26.51 -38.74 -55.76
CA PHE A 2 -25.29 -38.41 -55.08
C PHE A 2 -25.63 -37.93 -53.68
N LYS A 3 -25.19 -38.64 -52.63
CA LYS A 3 -25.27 -38.18 -51.24
C LYS A 3 -24.07 -37.31 -50.97
N MET A 4 -24.31 -36.01 -50.82
CA MET A 4 -23.33 -35.02 -50.41
C MET A 4 -23.21 -35.09 -48.87
N ILE A 5 -22.09 -35.58 -48.37
CA ILE A 5 -21.77 -35.60 -46.93
C ILE A 5 -21.20 -34.22 -46.59
N PHE A 6 -21.96 -33.40 -45.85
CA PHE A 6 -21.47 -32.18 -45.24
C PHE A 6 -20.64 -32.53 -44.01
N LEU A 7 -19.32 -32.37 -44.12
CA LEU A 7 -18.38 -32.46 -43.01
C LEU A 7 -18.40 -31.12 -42.28
N ILE A 8 -19.10 -31.05 -41.13
CA ILE A 8 -19.06 -29.87 -40.24
C ILE A 8 -17.74 -29.96 -39.47
N LEU A 9 -16.73 -29.21 -39.92
CA LEU A 9 -15.53 -28.95 -39.16
C LEU A 9 -15.89 -27.97 -38.03
N SER A 10 -16.14 -28.49 -36.83
CA SER A 10 -16.17 -27.67 -35.59
C SER A 10 -14.75 -27.19 -35.31
N LEU A 11 -14.47 -25.95 -35.67
CA LEU A 11 -13.29 -25.23 -35.22
C LEU A 11 -13.41 -25.02 -33.70
N TYR A 12 -12.92 -25.95 -32.92
CA TYR A 12 -12.60 -25.68 -31.49
C TYR A 12 -11.45 -24.69 -31.47
N SER A 13 -11.75 -23.42 -31.26
CA SER A 13 -10.75 -22.44 -30.86
C SER A 13 -10.18 -22.88 -29.52
N TYR A 14 -9.04 -23.57 -29.50
CA TYR A 14 -8.22 -23.70 -28.33
C TYR A 14 -7.72 -22.30 -28.01
N ALA A 15 -8.33 -21.65 -27.04
CA ALA A 15 -7.76 -20.44 -26.46
C ALA A 15 -6.41 -20.84 -25.87
N ASN A 16 -5.33 -20.48 -26.56
CA ASN A 16 -3.98 -20.68 -26.06
C ASN A 16 -3.84 -19.90 -24.74
N ALA A 17 -3.39 -20.58 -23.68
CA ALA A 17 -3.04 -19.89 -22.44
C ALA A 17 -1.87 -18.96 -22.72
N ASN A 18 -1.94 -17.73 -22.25
CA ASN A 18 -0.81 -16.82 -22.28
C ASN A 18 0.13 -17.13 -21.09
N SER A 19 1.42 -17.10 -21.33
CA SER A 19 2.43 -17.26 -20.28
C SER A 19 2.82 -15.88 -19.73
N TYR A 20 2.72 -15.73 -18.43
CA TYR A 20 3.08 -14.51 -17.68
C TYR A 20 4.16 -14.83 -16.66
N LYS A 21 5.17 -13.98 -16.53
CA LYS A 21 6.18 -14.09 -15.45
C LYS A 21 5.72 -13.35 -14.21
N ASP A 22 5.72 -14.03 -13.06
CA ASP A 22 5.50 -13.40 -11.77
C ASP A 22 6.77 -12.70 -11.25
N MET A 23 6.70 -12.01 -10.11
CA MET A 23 7.87 -11.30 -9.53
C MET A 23 8.95 -12.23 -8.96
N PHE A 24 8.82 -13.56 -9.12
CA PHE A 24 9.84 -14.57 -8.82
C PHE A 24 10.32 -15.27 -10.07
N GLU A 25 10.11 -14.66 -11.25
CA GLU A 25 10.52 -15.15 -12.56
C GLU A 25 9.91 -16.53 -12.94
N LYS A 26 8.81 -16.92 -12.27
CA LYS A 26 8.08 -18.13 -12.59
C LYS A 26 7.11 -17.88 -13.73
N ASP A 27 7.12 -18.71 -14.74
CA ASP A 27 6.14 -18.69 -15.82
C ASP A 27 4.80 -19.31 -15.34
N ILE A 28 3.73 -18.56 -15.49
CA ILE A 28 2.37 -18.92 -15.09
C ILE A 28 1.46 -18.86 -16.30
N GLU A 29 0.89 -19.99 -16.64
CA GLU A 29 -0.09 -20.07 -17.73
C GLU A 29 -1.48 -19.64 -17.24
N ILE A 30 -2.05 -18.61 -17.87
CA ILE A 30 -3.37 -18.08 -17.55
C ILE A 30 -4.15 -17.94 -18.87
N LYS A 31 -5.31 -18.60 -18.94
CA LYS A 31 -6.15 -18.59 -20.14
C LYS A 31 -6.89 -17.28 -20.35
N LYS A 32 -7.26 -16.63 -19.26
CA LYS A 32 -8.07 -15.43 -19.24
C LYS A 32 -7.68 -14.59 -18.02
N VAL A 33 -7.77 -13.26 -18.13
CA VAL A 33 -7.48 -12.32 -17.03
C VAL A 33 -8.58 -11.25 -16.99
N ASP A 34 -9.78 -11.63 -16.54
CA ASP A 34 -10.91 -10.70 -16.35
C ASP A 34 -11.25 -10.52 -14.87
N LYS A 35 -11.01 -11.57 -14.06
CA LYS A 35 -11.31 -11.57 -12.63
C LYS A 35 -10.06 -11.90 -11.84
N ILE A 36 -9.50 -10.93 -11.16
CA ILE A 36 -8.30 -11.07 -10.35
C ILE A 36 -8.65 -10.94 -8.87
N TYR A 37 -8.32 -11.95 -8.07
CA TYR A 37 -8.42 -11.85 -6.62
C TYR A 37 -7.04 -11.53 -6.02
N ALA A 38 -6.91 -10.39 -5.36
CA ALA A 38 -5.71 -9.98 -4.64
C ALA A 38 -5.81 -10.40 -3.17
N SER A 39 -4.85 -11.18 -2.70
CA SER A 39 -4.89 -11.81 -1.37
C SER A 39 -4.57 -10.88 -0.20
N THR A 40 -4.02 -9.70 -0.49
CA THR A 40 -3.67 -8.70 0.53
C THR A 40 -4.06 -7.29 0.08
N PRO A 41 -4.33 -6.36 1.03
CA PRO A 41 -4.69 -4.98 0.70
C PRO A 41 -3.62 -4.27 -0.15
N THR A 42 -2.34 -4.48 0.13
CA THR A 42 -1.24 -3.85 -0.61
C THR A 42 -1.29 -4.21 -2.11
N ILE A 43 -1.52 -5.49 -2.41
CA ILE A 43 -1.64 -5.98 -3.80
C ILE A 43 -2.96 -5.49 -4.42
N LEU A 44 -4.05 -5.51 -3.66
CA LEU A 44 -5.35 -5.01 -4.11
C LEU A 44 -5.27 -3.54 -4.54
N TYR A 45 -4.59 -2.70 -3.74
CA TYR A 45 -4.45 -1.29 -4.07
C TYR A 45 -3.54 -1.05 -5.27
N SER A 46 -2.48 -1.85 -5.44
CA SER A 46 -1.65 -1.80 -6.66
C SER A 46 -2.45 -2.17 -7.90
N LEU A 47 -3.27 -3.23 -7.82
CA LEU A 47 -4.20 -3.61 -8.90
C LEU A 47 -5.24 -2.51 -9.18
N TYR A 48 -5.77 -1.87 -8.12
CA TYR A 48 -6.70 -0.75 -8.25
C TYR A 48 -6.11 0.40 -9.07
N ALA A 49 -4.86 0.76 -8.83
CA ALA A 49 -4.19 1.84 -9.57
C ALA A 49 -3.94 1.48 -11.05
N ILE A 50 -3.72 0.20 -11.36
CA ILE A 50 -3.46 -0.28 -12.73
C ILE A 50 -4.76 -0.53 -13.49
N ASP A 51 -5.64 -1.37 -12.93
CA ASP A 51 -6.92 -1.74 -13.55
C ASP A 51 -7.96 -2.20 -12.51
N LYS A 52 -8.72 -1.25 -11.99
CA LYS A 52 -9.78 -1.55 -11.02
C LYS A 52 -10.90 -2.42 -11.56
N SER A 53 -11.10 -2.46 -12.90
CA SER A 53 -12.16 -3.26 -13.52
C SER A 53 -11.94 -4.77 -13.41
N LYS A 54 -10.71 -5.19 -13.16
CA LYS A 54 -10.34 -6.60 -13.00
C LYS A 54 -10.45 -7.12 -11.56
N ILE A 55 -10.77 -6.27 -10.59
CA ILE A 55 -10.88 -6.66 -9.18
C ILE A 55 -12.09 -7.57 -8.98
N ALA A 56 -11.86 -8.78 -8.50
CA ALA A 56 -12.92 -9.78 -8.29
C ALA A 56 -13.61 -9.67 -6.92
N GLY A 57 -13.00 -9.00 -5.95
CA GLY A 57 -13.54 -8.79 -4.62
C GLY A 57 -12.54 -8.12 -3.68
N LEU A 58 -13.01 -7.78 -2.48
CA LEU A 58 -12.30 -6.96 -1.51
C LEU A 58 -11.78 -7.80 -0.34
N ASN A 59 -10.70 -7.33 0.29
CA ASN A 59 -10.17 -7.96 1.49
C ASN A 59 -10.99 -7.59 2.74
N PHE A 60 -11.54 -6.38 2.78
CA PHE A 60 -12.43 -5.86 3.83
C PHE A 60 -13.26 -4.69 3.28
N PRO A 61 -14.37 -4.32 3.92
CA PRO A 61 -15.14 -3.16 3.50
C PRO A 61 -14.35 -1.87 3.72
N PHE A 62 -14.52 -0.91 2.84
CA PHE A 62 -13.97 0.42 3.04
C PHE A 62 -14.67 1.11 4.21
N ASN A 63 -13.90 1.79 5.05
CA ASN A 63 -14.48 2.62 6.10
C ASN A 63 -15.16 3.88 5.50
N LYS A 64 -15.88 4.63 6.33
CA LYS A 64 -16.67 5.80 5.86
C LYS A 64 -15.83 6.87 5.18
N VAL A 65 -14.59 7.08 5.61
CA VAL A 65 -13.68 8.08 5.04
C VAL A 65 -13.12 7.60 3.70
N GLU A 66 -12.67 6.35 3.65
CA GLU A 66 -12.16 5.72 2.43
C GLU A 66 -13.23 5.67 1.34
N ALA A 67 -14.47 5.28 1.72
CA ALA A 67 -15.58 5.08 0.80
C ALA A 67 -15.97 6.34 0.01
N ILE A 68 -15.65 7.55 0.50
CA ILE A 68 -15.91 8.81 -0.20
C ILE A 68 -15.15 8.85 -1.53
N TYR A 69 -13.96 8.27 -1.57
CA TYR A 69 -13.02 8.34 -2.70
C TYR A 69 -13.00 7.08 -3.57
N ILE A 70 -13.87 6.10 -3.31
CA ILE A 70 -13.90 4.82 -4.02
C ILE A 70 -15.18 4.71 -4.85
N ASP A 71 -15.05 4.24 -6.08
CA ASP A 71 -16.19 4.02 -6.98
C ASP A 71 -17.22 3.07 -6.38
N GLU A 72 -18.50 3.34 -6.63
CA GLU A 72 -19.62 2.50 -6.18
C GLU A 72 -19.50 1.06 -6.69
N THR A 73 -19.03 0.88 -7.94
CA THR A 73 -18.82 -0.45 -8.52
C THR A 73 -17.81 -1.28 -7.73
N ILE A 74 -16.77 -0.63 -7.21
CA ILE A 74 -15.75 -1.29 -6.38
C ILE A 74 -16.27 -1.52 -4.96
N LYS A 75 -16.96 -0.55 -4.36
CA LYS A 75 -17.55 -0.69 -3.01
C LYS A 75 -18.56 -1.83 -2.93
N SER A 76 -19.27 -2.09 -4.04
CA SER A 76 -20.29 -3.16 -4.13
C SER A 76 -19.72 -4.56 -4.35
N LEU A 77 -18.40 -4.70 -4.57
CA LEU A 77 -17.78 -6.01 -4.74
C LEU A 77 -17.88 -6.85 -3.46
N PRO A 78 -17.94 -8.19 -3.59
CA PRO A 78 -18.01 -9.07 -2.45
C PRO A 78 -16.76 -8.99 -1.58
N ILE A 79 -16.96 -9.10 -0.25
CA ILE A 79 -15.85 -9.21 0.71
C ILE A 79 -15.38 -10.66 0.74
N ILE A 80 -14.21 -10.91 0.23
CA ILE A 80 -13.60 -12.25 0.20
C ILE A 80 -12.72 -12.47 1.44
N GLY A 81 -12.12 -11.41 1.99
CA GLY A 81 -11.07 -11.50 2.99
C GLY A 81 -9.69 -11.56 2.36
N GLY A 82 -8.71 -12.15 3.08
CA GLY A 82 -7.35 -12.28 2.56
C GLY A 82 -6.41 -13.02 3.50
N TRP A 83 -5.22 -13.34 3.01
CA TRP A 83 -4.16 -13.98 3.80
C TRP A 83 -3.16 -12.93 4.31
N PHE A 84 -3.57 -12.17 5.34
CA PHE A 84 -2.74 -11.12 5.95
C PHE A 84 -3.12 -10.91 7.41
N GLY A 85 -2.14 -10.58 8.23
CA GLY A 85 -2.33 -10.35 9.66
C GLY A 85 -2.88 -11.56 10.43
N LYS A 86 -3.23 -11.36 11.70
CA LYS A 86 -3.82 -12.40 12.54
C LYS A 86 -5.35 -12.39 12.38
N GLY A 87 -5.95 -13.54 12.09
CA GLY A 87 -7.42 -13.71 12.05
C GLY A 87 -8.11 -13.32 10.75
N ASN A 88 -7.37 -12.85 9.75
CA ASN A 88 -7.93 -12.60 8.42
C ASN A 88 -7.73 -13.84 7.54
N THR A 89 -8.75 -14.67 7.45
CA THR A 89 -8.77 -15.83 6.56
C THR A 89 -9.80 -15.56 5.47
N PRO A 90 -9.46 -15.79 4.19
CA PRO A 90 -10.43 -15.59 3.13
C PRO A 90 -11.54 -16.61 3.19
N ASN A 91 -12.70 -16.22 2.69
CA ASN A 91 -13.83 -17.11 2.52
C ASN A 91 -13.62 -17.96 1.26
N SER A 92 -13.19 -19.22 1.43
CA SER A 92 -12.92 -20.14 0.32
C SER A 92 -14.17 -20.41 -0.54
N GLU A 93 -15.35 -20.52 0.05
CA GLU A 93 -16.60 -20.69 -0.69
C GLU A 93 -16.88 -19.49 -1.59
N MET A 94 -16.60 -18.27 -1.10
CA MET A 94 -16.73 -17.06 -1.89
C MET A 94 -15.72 -17.03 -3.04
N ILE A 95 -14.47 -17.44 -2.82
CA ILE A 95 -13.47 -17.56 -3.90
C ILE A 95 -13.96 -18.54 -4.96
N LEU A 96 -14.48 -19.69 -4.55
CA LEU A 96 -15.00 -20.71 -5.46
C LEU A 96 -16.21 -20.20 -6.24
N LYS A 97 -17.13 -19.48 -5.61
CA LYS A 97 -18.31 -18.87 -6.24
C LYS A 97 -17.95 -17.81 -7.26
N ILE A 98 -16.98 -16.95 -6.94
CA ILE A 98 -16.50 -15.89 -7.86
C ILE A 98 -15.71 -16.49 -9.00
N ASN A 99 -14.99 -17.57 -8.73
CA ASN A 99 -14.11 -18.29 -9.66
C ASN A 99 -13.16 -17.32 -10.40
N PRO A 100 -12.19 -16.69 -9.68
CA PRO A 100 -11.25 -15.79 -10.29
C PRO A 100 -10.33 -16.51 -11.29
N ASP A 101 -9.89 -15.81 -12.32
CA ASP A 101 -8.98 -16.34 -13.34
C ASP A 101 -7.56 -16.52 -12.80
N VAL A 102 -7.19 -15.73 -11.77
CA VAL A 102 -5.90 -15.77 -11.09
C VAL A 102 -6.01 -15.21 -9.67
N ILE A 103 -5.22 -15.76 -8.77
CA ILE A 103 -5.04 -15.26 -7.41
C ILE A 103 -3.65 -14.63 -7.27
N LEU A 104 -3.59 -13.35 -6.91
CA LEU A 104 -2.36 -12.66 -6.58
C LEU A 104 -1.99 -12.92 -5.12
N LEU A 105 -0.84 -13.50 -4.89
CA LEU A 105 -0.32 -13.83 -3.56
C LEU A 105 0.90 -12.98 -3.22
N SER A 106 1.04 -12.61 -1.94
CA SER A 106 2.28 -12.00 -1.45
C SER A 106 3.38 -13.04 -1.27
N GLU A 107 4.63 -12.60 -1.22
CA GLU A 107 5.78 -13.48 -0.99
C GLU A 107 5.71 -14.23 0.35
N THR A 108 5.07 -13.64 1.37
CA THR A 108 4.84 -14.29 2.67
C THR A 108 3.92 -15.51 2.57
N SER A 109 3.19 -15.65 1.45
CA SER A 109 2.32 -16.79 1.18
C SER A 109 3.03 -17.97 0.49
N LYS A 110 4.34 -17.88 0.24
CA LYS A 110 5.13 -18.98 -0.35
C LYS A 110 5.30 -20.14 0.64
N ASN A 111 5.61 -21.30 0.08
CA ASN A 111 5.92 -22.54 0.82
C ASN A 111 4.72 -23.13 1.58
N GLN A 112 4.81 -23.25 2.91
CA GLN A 112 3.76 -23.90 3.71
C GLN A 112 2.40 -23.21 3.63
N SER A 113 2.39 -21.88 3.47
CA SER A 113 1.15 -21.13 3.31
C SER A 113 0.50 -21.40 1.96
N GLU A 114 1.27 -21.54 0.87
CA GLU A 114 0.74 -21.91 -0.44
C GLU A 114 -0.01 -23.23 -0.39
N LYS A 115 0.58 -24.25 0.24
CA LYS A 115 -0.07 -25.56 0.39
C LYS A 115 -1.42 -25.43 1.12
N ARG A 116 -1.47 -24.73 2.24
CA ARG A 116 -2.72 -24.50 3.00
C ARG A 116 -3.78 -23.77 2.16
N ILE A 117 -3.35 -22.79 1.36
CA ILE A 117 -4.24 -22.05 0.45
C ILE A 117 -4.82 -23.02 -0.58
N ARG A 118 -3.99 -23.83 -1.24
CA ARG A 118 -4.45 -24.85 -2.21
C ARG A 118 -5.38 -25.87 -1.58
N ASP A 119 -5.03 -26.37 -0.41
CA ASP A 119 -5.86 -27.33 0.31
C ASP A 119 -7.27 -26.74 0.65
N SER A 120 -7.33 -25.43 0.96
CA SER A 120 -8.59 -24.74 1.23
C SER A 120 -9.46 -24.50 -0.02
N LEU A 121 -8.86 -24.51 -1.20
CA LEU A 121 -9.55 -24.37 -2.49
C LEU A 121 -9.98 -25.73 -3.08
N GLY A 122 -9.58 -26.83 -2.46
CA GLY A 122 -9.91 -28.18 -2.91
C GLY A 122 -9.32 -28.50 -4.29
N ASN A 123 -10.13 -29.14 -5.16
CA ASN A 123 -9.71 -29.59 -6.48
C ASN A 123 -9.71 -28.48 -7.57
N ILE A 124 -9.97 -27.23 -7.22
CA ILE A 124 -10.01 -26.16 -8.21
C ILE A 124 -8.59 -25.62 -8.42
N ASN A 125 -8.13 -25.72 -9.67
CA ASN A 125 -6.80 -25.28 -10.07
C ASN A 125 -6.81 -23.85 -10.58
N ILE A 126 -6.87 -22.86 -9.64
CA ILE A 126 -6.73 -21.45 -9.98
C ILE A 126 -5.22 -21.12 -10.00
N PRO A 127 -4.71 -20.47 -11.07
CA PRO A 127 -3.31 -20.03 -11.13
C PRO A 127 -2.96 -19.07 -9.98
N PHE A 128 -1.77 -19.25 -9.39
CA PHE A 128 -1.21 -18.32 -8.41
C PHE A 128 -0.13 -17.48 -9.07
N PHE A 129 -0.23 -16.18 -8.89
CA PHE A 129 0.73 -15.21 -9.38
C PHE A 129 1.31 -14.43 -8.21
N TYR A 130 2.62 -14.49 -8.01
CA TYR A 130 3.27 -13.92 -6.84
C TYR A 130 3.72 -12.47 -7.06
N ILE A 131 3.37 -11.61 -6.11
CA ILE A 131 3.72 -10.20 -6.07
C ILE A 131 4.57 -9.93 -4.82
N LYS A 132 5.72 -9.29 -4.98
CA LYS A 132 6.48 -8.70 -3.88
C LYS A 132 5.83 -7.38 -3.48
N ALA A 133 5.65 -7.14 -2.19
CA ALA A 133 4.97 -5.96 -1.68
C ALA A 133 5.48 -5.56 -0.27
N ASN A 134 6.74 -5.86 0.05
CA ASN A 134 7.34 -5.63 1.37
C ASN A 134 8.04 -4.27 1.48
N SER A 135 8.28 -3.59 0.36
CA SER A 135 8.90 -2.26 0.33
C SER A 135 8.17 -1.36 -0.66
N ILE A 136 8.44 -0.06 -0.61
CA ILE A 136 7.97 0.88 -1.63
C ILE A 136 8.53 0.51 -3.02
N GLU A 137 9.78 0.05 -3.10
CA GLU A 137 10.38 -0.42 -4.36
C GLU A 137 9.66 -1.64 -4.92
N ASP A 138 9.29 -2.60 -4.07
CA ASP A 138 8.48 -3.75 -4.49
C ASP A 138 7.12 -3.33 -5.05
N ILE A 139 6.44 -2.40 -4.37
CA ILE A 139 5.15 -1.86 -4.82
C ILE A 139 5.31 -1.21 -6.20
N ILE A 140 6.33 -0.38 -6.40
CA ILE A 140 6.60 0.27 -7.69
C ILE A 140 6.91 -0.76 -8.78
N ASN A 141 7.75 -1.73 -8.49
CA ASN A 141 8.10 -2.78 -9.44
C ASN A 141 6.90 -3.67 -9.79
N SER A 142 5.96 -3.86 -8.86
CA SER A 142 4.74 -4.64 -9.11
C SER A 142 3.88 -4.06 -10.25
N PHE A 143 3.95 -2.76 -10.50
CA PHE A 143 3.17 -2.11 -11.56
C PHE A 143 3.46 -2.72 -12.94
N SER A 144 4.73 -2.96 -13.29
CA SER A 144 5.07 -3.53 -14.59
C SER A 144 4.55 -4.97 -14.75
N TYR A 145 4.55 -5.78 -13.68
CA TYR A 145 3.99 -7.13 -13.70
C TYR A 145 2.47 -7.13 -13.79
N LEU A 146 1.80 -6.27 -13.01
CA LEU A 146 0.36 -6.10 -13.06
C LEU A 146 -0.09 -5.51 -14.41
N GLY A 147 0.67 -4.57 -14.98
CA GLY A 147 0.40 -4.01 -16.29
C GLY A 147 0.43 -5.06 -17.39
N LYS A 148 1.44 -5.94 -17.40
CA LYS A 148 1.51 -7.08 -18.34
C LYS A 148 0.35 -8.05 -18.12
N LEU A 149 0.06 -8.39 -16.86
CA LEU A 149 -1.02 -9.32 -16.51
C LEU A 149 -2.39 -8.79 -16.97
N THR A 150 -2.63 -7.48 -16.84
CA THR A 150 -3.92 -6.86 -17.19
C THR A 150 -3.98 -6.25 -18.59
N SER A 151 -2.89 -6.37 -19.39
CA SER A 151 -2.71 -5.71 -20.70
C SER A 151 -2.82 -4.17 -20.61
N ASN A 152 -2.35 -3.60 -19.51
CA ASN A 152 -2.32 -2.15 -19.23
C ASN A 152 -0.89 -1.63 -19.04
N GLU A 153 0.05 -2.08 -19.90
CA GLU A 153 1.48 -1.76 -19.78
C GLU A 153 1.76 -0.26 -19.87
N LYS A 154 1.00 0.46 -20.72
CA LYS A 154 1.15 1.92 -20.85
C LYS A 154 0.86 2.60 -19.52
N ARG A 155 -0.27 2.25 -18.89
CA ARG A 155 -0.68 2.77 -17.58
C ARG A 155 0.35 2.43 -16.50
N ALA A 156 0.77 1.18 -16.45
CA ALA A 156 1.77 0.71 -15.51
C ALA A 156 3.08 1.50 -15.63
N LYS A 157 3.55 1.74 -16.85
CA LYS A 157 4.78 2.49 -17.12
C LYS A 157 4.69 3.95 -16.69
N GLU A 158 3.53 4.58 -16.89
CA GLU A 158 3.27 5.95 -16.46
C GLU A 158 3.38 6.07 -14.92
N LEU A 159 2.71 5.19 -14.16
CA LEU A 159 2.76 5.15 -12.71
C LEU A 159 4.17 4.83 -12.18
N GLU A 160 4.83 3.85 -12.80
CA GLU A 160 6.19 3.45 -12.46
C GLU A 160 7.19 4.60 -12.65
N ASN A 161 7.10 5.32 -13.77
CA ASN A 161 7.98 6.45 -14.08
C ASN A 161 7.81 7.58 -13.05
N TYR A 162 6.56 7.94 -12.71
CA TYR A 162 6.29 8.94 -11.67
C TYR A 162 6.91 8.51 -10.33
N ALA A 163 6.66 7.27 -9.92
CA ALA A 163 7.12 6.74 -8.65
C ALA A 163 8.66 6.66 -8.57
N LYS A 164 9.32 6.22 -9.63
CA LYS A 164 10.79 6.17 -9.72
C LYS A 164 11.41 7.56 -9.62
N LYS A 165 10.80 8.56 -10.28
CA LYS A 165 11.24 9.95 -10.15
C LYS A 165 11.24 10.42 -8.70
N VAL A 166 10.18 10.11 -7.93
CA VAL A 166 10.09 10.46 -6.50
C VAL A 166 11.18 9.76 -5.68
N LEU A 167 11.45 8.48 -5.95
CA LEU A 167 12.55 7.76 -5.28
C LEU A 167 13.91 8.35 -5.61
N ASP A 168 14.14 8.75 -6.85
CA ASP A 168 15.41 9.36 -7.28
C ASP A 168 15.60 10.74 -6.65
N GLU A 169 14.55 11.56 -6.55
CA GLU A 169 14.55 12.81 -5.79
C GLU A 169 14.97 12.59 -4.32
N ALA A 170 14.40 11.58 -3.67
CA ALA A 170 14.74 11.22 -2.29
C ALA A 170 16.22 10.77 -2.17
N LYS A 171 16.71 9.95 -3.11
CA LYS A 171 18.11 9.51 -3.16
C LYS A 171 19.08 10.68 -3.36
N GLU A 172 18.76 11.60 -4.25
CA GLU A 172 19.60 12.78 -4.50
C GLU A 172 19.63 13.71 -3.29
N LEU A 173 18.49 13.91 -2.62
CA LEU A 173 18.44 14.69 -1.38
C LEU A 173 19.28 14.05 -0.29
N SER A 174 19.20 12.72 -0.13
CA SER A 174 19.93 11.99 0.90
C SER A 174 21.44 12.17 0.85
N LYS A 175 22.00 12.39 -0.35
CA LYS A 175 23.44 12.68 -0.56
C LYS A 175 23.86 14.05 -0.02
N LYS A 176 22.91 14.98 0.14
CA LYS A 176 23.13 16.34 0.59
C LYS A 176 22.82 16.54 2.08
N VAL A 177 22.06 15.64 2.67
CA VAL A 177 21.68 15.70 4.09
C VAL A 177 22.85 15.31 4.96
N LYS A 178 23.37 16.28 5.75
CA LYS A 178 24.46 16.05 6.72
C LYS A 178 23.95 15.54 8.04
N GLU A 179 22.85 16.10 8.54
CA GLU A 179 22.21 15.74 9.80
C GLU A 179 20.80 15.28 9.54
N LYS A 180 20.45 14.12 10.07
CA LYS A 180 19.13 13.50 9.90
C LYS A 180 18.23 13.93 11.06
N PRO A 181 17.08 14.58 10.79
CA PRO A 181 16.12 14.90 11.84
C PRO A 181 15.67 13.66 12.60
N ARG A 182 15.62 13.75 13.95
CA ARG A 182 15.16 12.66 14.82
C ARG A 182 13.64 12.57 14.78
N VAL A 183 13.12 11.45 14.30
CA VAL A 183 11.70 11.23 14.06
C VAL A 183 11.17 10.13 14.96
N TYR A 184 10.08 10.39 15.67
CA TYR A 184 9.31 9.39 16.40
C TYR A 184 7.99 9.10 15.68
N TYR A 185 7.72 7.83 15.42
CA TYR A 185 6.46 7.38 14.84
C TYR A 185 5.51 6.95 15.95
N ALA A 186 4.63 7.83 16.38
CA ALA A 186 3.68 7.62 17.47
C ALA A 186 2.40 6.94 16.96
N GLN A 187 2.09 5.80 17.53
CA GLN A 187 0.87 5.02 17.30
C GLN A 187 0.17 4.71 18.62
N GLY A 188 -1.06 4.21 18.53
CA GLY A 188 -1.94 4.01 19.70
C GLY A 188 -2.53 5.32 20.24
N ASN A 189 -3.63 5.21 20.98
CA ASN A 189 -4.39 6.37 21.48
C ASN A 189 -3.64 7.21 22.52
N ASN A 190 -2.51 6.73 23.01
CA ASN A 190 -1.61 7.43 23.95
C ASN A 190 -0.25 7.79 23.32
N GLY A 191 -0.02 7.42 22.04
CA GLY A 191 1.23 7.69 21.33
C GLY A 191 2.42 6.83 21.76
N LEU A 192 2.20 5.77 22.54
CA LEU A 192 3.27 4.93 23.11
C LEU A 192 3.48 3.60 22.36
N GLU A 193 2.76 3.35 21.28
CA GLU A 193 3.09 2.30 20.34
C GLU A 193 3.94 2.89 19.21
N THR A 194 4.91 2.13 18.70
CA THR A 194 5.81 2.60 17.63
C THR A 194 6.32 1.44 16.77
N GLU A 195 7.00 1.76 15.69
CA GLU A 195 7.70 0.81 14.82
C GLU A 195 9.18 1.15 14.82
N CYS A 196 10.04 0.14 14.88
CA CYS A 196 11.48 0.36 14.86
C CYS A 196 12.02 0.70 13.45
N ASP A 197 13.25 1.19 13.38
CA ASP A 197 13.88 1.76 12.18
C ASP A 197 14.04 0.79 10.99
N LYS A 198 14.05 -0.53 11.23
CA LYS A 198 14.12 -1.56 10.18
C LYS A 198 12.75 -2.14 9.82
N SER A 199 11.68 -1.65 10.44
CA SER A 199 10.33 -2.06 10.06
C SER A 199 9.96 -1.54 8.68
N ILE A 200 9.38 -2.40 7.85
CA ILE A 200 8.80 -2.00 6.56
C ILE A 200 7.71 -0.93 6.71
N ARG A 201 7.17 -0.78 7.92
CA ARG A 201 6.09 0.17 8.23
C ARG A 201 6.60 1.58 8.55
N SER A 202 7.89 1.72 8.85
CA SER A 202 8.56 3.00 9.09
C SER A 202 9.60 3.34 8.02
N GLU A 203 9.70 2.56 6.93
CA GLU A 203 10.74 2.71 5.90
C GLU A 203 10.79 4.12 5.30
N LEU A 204 9.64 4.82 5.21
CA LEU A 204 9.60 6.17 4.66
C LEU A 204 10.44 7.17 5.46
N ILE A 205 10.60 6.96 6.78
CA ILE A 205 11.46 7.82 7.60
C ILE A 205 12.90 7.74 7.11
N THR A 206 13.40 6.53 6.89
CA THR A 206 14.77 6.30 6.40
C THR A 206 14.94 6.79 4.96
N LEU A 207 13.97 6.52 4.08
CA LEU A 207 13.98 6.96 2.69
C LEU A 207 13.93 8.48 2.55
N ALA A 208 13.21 9.15 3.46
CA ALA A 208 13.19 10.60 3.55
C ALA A 208 14.39 11.19 4.30
N SER A 209 15.46 10.42 4.53
CA SER A 209 16.64 10.85 5.28
C SER A 209 16.36 11.35 6.70
N GLY A 210 15.34 10.80 7.35
CA GLY A 210 15.08 10.94 8.78
C GLY A 210 15.78 9.84 9.59
N ASP A 211 16.00 10.10 10.87
CA ASP A 211 16.48 9.13 11.86
C ASP A 211 15.30 8.66 12.71
N ASN A 212 14.77 7.46 12.45
CA ASN A 212 13.79 6.87 13.36
C ASN A 212 14.44 6.58 14.70
N VAL A 213 14.03 7.30 15.74
CA VAL A 213 14.66 7.24 17.06
C VAL A 213 14.49 5.90 17.77
N HIS A 214 13.47 5.13 17.39
CA HIS A 214 13.25 3.79 17.92
C HIS A 214 13.99 2.75 17.09
N LYS A 215 15.09 2.20 17.66
CA LYS A 215 15.95 1.23 17.00
C LYS A 215 15.49 -0.19 17.27
N CYS A 216 15.48 -1.05 16.23
CA CYS A 216 15.16 -2.45 16.39
C CYS A 216 16.16 -3.15 17.32
N GLN A 217 15.66 -3.86 18.31
CA GLN A 217 16.50 -4.70 19.18
C GLN A 217 16.90 -6.02 18.49
N ASN A 218 16.01 -6.54 17.62
CA ASN A 218 16.20 -7.76 16.86
C ASN A 218 15.86 -7.53 15.38
N SER A 219 16.51 -8.25 14.47
CA SER A 219 16.33 -8.11 13.02
C SER A 219 14.95 -8.55 12.50
N ASN A 220 14.12 -9.16 13.33
CA ASN A 220 12.83 -9.78 12.93
C ASN A 220 11.62 -9.12 13.60
N THR A 221 11.72 -7.88 14.08
CA THR A 221 10.59 -7.19 14.71
C THR A 221 9.64 -6.65 13.64
N TYR A 222 8.58 -7.38 13.36
CA TYR A 222 7.46 -6.91 12.57
C TYR A 222 6.31 -6.53 13.51
N GLY A 223 5.89 -5.28 13.44
CA GLY A 223 4.72 -4.81 14.15
C GLY A 223 5.01 -3.79 15.23
N LYS A 224 3.94 -3.32 15.82
CA LYS A 224 3.99 -2.30 16.85
C LYS A 224 4.67 -2.81 18.11
N GLU A 225 5.58 -2.02 18.63
CA GLU A 225 6.20 -2.18 19.94
C GLU A 225 5.59 -1.18 20.93
N LEU A 226 5.19 -1.66 22.10
CA LEU A 226 4.74 -0.80 23.19
C LEU A 226 5.97 -0.35 24.00
N ILE A 227 6.11 0.95 24.15
CA ILE A 227 7.18 1.56 24.96
C ILE A 227 6.58 2.44 26.06
N ASN A 228 7.38 2.78 27.09
CA ASN A 228 6.96 3.72 28.12
C ASN A 228 7.30 5.16 27.73
N PHE A 229 6.70 6.12 28.45
CA PHE A 229 6.92 7.54 28.18
C PHE A 229 8.37 7.98 28.46
N GLU A 230 9.02 7.41 29.48
CA GLU A 230 10.42 7.68 29.82
C GLU A 230 11.36 7.37 28.65
N LYS A 231 11.02 6.34 27.87
CA LYS A 231 11.76 6.00 26.65
C LYS A 231 11.57 7.06 25.57
N VAL A 232 10.35 7.56 25.37
CA VAL A 232 10.08 8.67 24.43
C VAL A 232 10.81 9.93 24.89
N LEU A 233 10.80 10.23 26.19
CA LEU A 233 11.52 11.35 26.76
C LEU A 233 13.03 11.24 26.52
N SER A 234 13.60 10.04 26.68
CA SER A 234 15.01 9.79 26.38
C SER A 234 15.39 9.95 24.92
N TYR A 235 14.46 9.70 24.00
CA TYR A 235 14.64 9.97 22.57
C TYR A 235 14.63 11.44 22.26
N ASN A 236 13.79 12.22 22.93
CA ASN A 236 13.53 13.62 22.69
C ASN A 236 13.47 13.97 21.18
N PRO A 237 12.50 13.43 20.44
CA PRO A 237 12.44 13.58 19.00
C PRO A 237 12.23 15.06 18.59
N GLU A 238 12.77 15.43 17.43
CA GLU A 238 12.56 16.74 16.82
C GLU A 238 11.24 16.81 16.04
N ILE A 239 10.76 15.64 15.60
CA ILE A 239 9.52 15.50 14.82
C ILE A 239 8.76 14.28 15.32
N ILE A 240 7.44 14.43 15.47
CA ILE A 240 6.54 13.32 15.77
C ILE A 240 5.56 13.15 14.60
N LEU A 241 5.50 11.92 14.08
CA LEU A 241 4.50 11.49 13.11
C LEU A 241 3.41 10.73 13.86
N VAL A 242 2.16 11.15 13.75
CA VAL A 242 1.05 10.59 14.53
C VAL A 242 0.08 9.82 13.65
N TYR A 243 -0.19 8.58 14.02
CA TYR A 243 -1.12 7.73 13.29
C TYR A 243 -2.57 7.88 13.77
N GLU A 244 -2.83 7.93 15.08
CA GLU A 244 -4.18 8.01 15.67
C GLU A 244 -4.63 9.44 15.91
N LYS A 245 -5.81 9.79 15.39
CA LYS A 245 -6.45 11.12 15.55
C LYS A 245 -6.63 11.50 17.02
N GLU A 246 -6.99 10.52 17.86
CA GLU A 246 -7.22 10.74 19.28
C GLU A 246 -5.95 11.19 20.03
N PHE A 247 -4.80 10.64 19.68
CA PHE A 247 -3.54 11.10 20.24
C PHE A 247 -3.16 12.48 19.69
N TYR A 248 -3.33 12.70 18.39
CA TYR A 248 -3.02 14.00 17.77
C TYR A 248 -3.76 15.17 18.43
N LYS A 249 -5.05 14.99 18.76
CA LYS A 249 -5.87 16.00 19.46
C LYS A 249 -5.35 16.30 20.88
N LYS A 250 -4.74 15.36 21.55
CA LYS A 250 -4.36 15.45 22.97
C LYS A 250 -2.89 15.83 23.17
N VAL A 251 -2.01 15.56 22.22
CA VAL A 251 -0.56 15.69 22.41
C VAL A 251 -0.12 17.08 22.86
N TYR A 252 -0.79 18.13 22.41
CA TYR A 252 -0.48 19.52 22.79
C TYR A 252 -1.06 19.94 24.14
N SER A 253 -2.03 19.23 24.68
CA SER A 253 -2.65 19.51 25.99
C SER A 253 -2.19 18.54 27.10
N ASP A 254 -1.54 17.44 26.76
CA ASP A 254 -1.02 16.48 27.73
C ASP A 254 0.26 17.01 28.39
N PRO A 255 0.26 17.25 29.74
CA PRO A 255 1.40 17.83 30.43
C PRO A 255 2.71 17.05 30.27
N LYS A 256 2.65 15.72 30.10
CA LYS A 256 3.84 14.89 29.92
C LYS A 256 4.52 15.17 28.58
N TRP A 257 3.72 15.30 27.51
CA TRP A 257 4.26 15.50 26.16
C TRP A 257 4.84 16.90 25.95
N GLN A 258 4.51 17.88 26.84
CA GLN A 258 5.09 19.23 26.81
C GLN A 258 6.60 19.27 27.06
N PHE A 259 7.19 18.19 27.58
CA PHE A 259 8.65 18.08 27.75
C PHE A 259 9.39 17.70 26.47
N ILE A 260 8.69 17.25 25.44
CA ILE A 260 9.29 16.79 24.18
C ILE A 260 9.49 17.98 23.24
N ASP A 261 10.67 18.10 22.63
CA ASP A 261 11.03 19.22 21.76
C ASP A 261 10.11 19.34 20.52
N ALA A 262 9.72 18.22 19.93
CA ALA A 262 8.74 18.22 18.82
C ALA A 262 7.43 18.90 19.21
N VAL A 263 6.94 18.69 20.44
CA VAL A 263 5.70 19.29 20.92
C VAL A 263 5.87 20.78 21.22
N LYS A 264 6.97 21.16 21.91
CA LYS A 264 7.31 22.56 22.18
C LYS A 264 7.39 23.39 20.88
N ASN A 265 8.01 22.79 19.85
CA ASN A 265 8.27 23.46 18.57
C ASN A 265 7.13 23.27 17.55
N LYS A 266 5.98 22.70 17.96
CA LYS A 266 4.80 22.43 17.10
C LYS A 266 5.13 21.58 15.86
N LYS A 267 6.08 20.65 15.97
CA LYS A 267 6.50 19.72 14.93
C LYS A 267 5.89 18.33 15.11
N VAL A 268 4.59 18.29 15.37
CA VAL A 268 3.79 17.06 15.43
C VAL A 268 2.86 17.04 14.24
N TYR A 269 2.95 16.00 13.43
CA TYR A 269 2.23 15.88 12.17
C TYR A 269 1.32 14.67 12.16
N PHE A 270 0.04 14.89 11.86
CA PHE A 270 -0.90 13.82 11.62
C PHE A 270 -0.61 13.20 10.24
N LEU A 271 -0.57 11.87 10.17
CA LEU A 271 -0.33 11.16 8.91
C LEU A 271 -1.54 11.27 8.00
N PRO A 272 -1.39 11.76 6.75
CA PRO A 272 -2.49 11.89 5.82
C PRO A 272 -3.14 10.54 5.48
N LYS A 273 -4.48 10.52 5.39
CA LYS A 273 -5.28 9.33 5.10
C LYS A 273 -6.46 9.67 4.22
N GLY A 274 -6.61 8.96 3.10
CA GLY A 274 -7.75 9.07 2.20
C GLY A 274 -7.37 8.90 0.73
N PRO A 275 -7.97 7.93 0.00
CA PRO A 275 -8.70 6.78 0.54
C PRO A 275 -7.81 5.84 1.32
N PHE A 276 -6.50 5.81 1.05
CA PHE A 276 -5.52 4.96 1.72
C PHE A 276 -4.51 5.82 2.47
N SER A 277 -3.85 5.23 3.48
CA SER A 277 -2.80 5.92 4.23
C SER A 277 -1.60 6.26 3.32
N TRP A 278 -1.08 7.50 3.46
CA TRP A 278 0.14 7.90 2.76
C TRP A 278 1.41 7.29 3.35
N PHE A 279 1.29 6.62 4.48
CA PHE A 279 2.45 6.10 5.19
C PHE A 279 2.42 4.58 5.32
N ASP A 280 1.44 4.03 6.08
CA ASP A 280 1.34 2.63 6.44
C ASP A 280 -0.11 2.25 6.80
N ARG A 281 -0.36 0.96 7.04
CA ARG A 281 -1.58 0.36 7.63
C ARG A 281 -2.90 0.62 6.88
N PRO A 282 -3.07 -0.06 5.74
CA PRO A 282 -2.10 -0.94 5.09
C PRO A 282 -1.13 -0.16 4.18
N PRO A 283 0.08 -0.69 3.94
CA PRO A 283 0.98 -0.11 2.95
C PRO A 283 0.32 -0.11 1.57
N SER A 284 0.59 0.92 0.78
CA SER A 284 0.07 1.02 -0.57
C SER A 284 0.97 1.90 -1.44
N PHE A 285 0.64 2.07 -2.70
CA PHE A 285 1.30 3.03 -3.59
C PHE A 285 1.22 4.48 -3.08
N MET A 286 0.31 4.80 -2.15
CA MET A 286 0.25 6.12 -1.52
C MET A 286 1.54 6.49 -0.77
N LYS A 287 2.38 5.51 -0.42
CA LYS A 287 3.73 5.74 0.14
C LYS A 287 4.61 6.63 -0.76
N ILE A 288 4.36 6.63 -2.06
CA ILE A 288 5.07 7.49 -3.03
C ILE A 288 4.77 8.97 -2.72
N LEU A 289 3.49 9.31 -2.53
CA LEU A 289 3.09 10.65 -2.13
C LEU A 289 3.51 10.96 -0.69
N GLY A 290 3.39 9.95 0.20
CA GLY A 290 3.87 10.03 1.58
C GLY A 290 5.37 10.34 1.67
N LEU A 291 6.19 9.81 0.78
CA LEU A 291 7.62 10.13 0.70
C LEU A 291 7.86 11.60 0.33
N LYS A 292 7.16 12.13 -0.67
CA LYS A 292 7.24 13.56 -1.04
C LYS A 292 6.83 14.46 0.12
N TRP A 293 5.71 14.14 0.77
CA TRP A 293 5.22 14.86 1.94
C TRP A 293 6.23 14.84 3.08
N LEU A 294 6.82 13.69 3.38
CA LEU A 294 7.79 13.56 4.46
C LEU A 294 9.11 14.27 4.16
N LEU A 295 9.61 14.19 2.91
CA LEU A 295 10.77 14.96 2.46
C LEU A 295 10.57 16.46 2.69
N ASN A 296 9.39 16.98 2.33
CA ASN A 296 9.08 18.40 2.54
C ASN A 296 9.03 18.78 4.02
N ILE A 297 8.52 17.90 4.90
CA ILE A 297 8.50 18.14 6.36
C ILE A 297 9.90 18.10 6.95
N LEU A 298 10.70 17.09 6.61
CA LEU A 298 12.00 16.88 7.21
C LEU A 298 13.06 17.86 6.69
N HIS A 299 12.92 18.32 5.44
CA HIS A 299 13.96 19.08 4.73
C HIS A 299 13.38 20.30 3.99
N SER A 300 12.46 21.03 4.61
CA SER A 300 11.76 22.18 3.99
C SER A 300 12.71 23.24 3.39
N ASN A 301 13.90 23.41 3.95
CA ASN A 301 14.91 24.35 3.43
C ASN A 301 15.62 23.85 2.15
N SER A 302 15.58 22.54 1.87
CA SER A 302 16.33 21.90 0.77
C SER A 302 15.42 21.18 -0.23
N TYR A 303 14.16 20.95 0.14
CA TYR A 303 13.13 20.29 -0.64
C TYR A 303 11.80 21.01 -0.44
N GLU A 304 11.68 22.16 -1.10
CA GLU A 304 10.45 22.94 -1.07
C GLU A 304 9.55 22.53 -2.23
N ILE A 305 8.32 22.10 -1.92
CA ILE A 305 7.30 21.71 -2.90
C ILE A 305 5.95 22.28 -2.50
N ASP A 306 5.09 22.51 -3.47
CA ASP A 306 3.66 22.71 -3.23
C ASP A 306 2.98 21.34 -3.05
N ILE A 307 2.93 20.85 -1.82
CA ILE A 307 2.34 19.53 -1.52
C ILE A 307 0.86 19.45 -1.92
N ASN A 308 0.12 20.56 -1.94
CA ASN A 308 -1.27 20.55 -2.39
C ASN A 308 -1.36 20.28 -3.90
N LYS A 309 -0.50 20.93 -4.69
CA LYS A 309 -0.40 20.71 -6.13
C LYS A 309 0.04 19.28 -6.43
N ASP A 310 1.12 18.82 -5.79
CA ASP A 310 1.68 17.48 -5.98
C ASP A 310 0.68 16.38 -5.59
N ALA A 311 -0.08 16.58 -4.51
CA ALA A 311 -1.11 15.65 -4.11
C ALA A 311 -2.26 15.59 -5.13
N LYS A 312 -2.74 16.72 -5.64
CA LYS A 312 -3.78 16.73 -6.68
C LYS A 312 -3.34 16.01 -7.95
N GLU A 313 -2.11 16.28 -8.41
CA GLU A 313 -1.52 15.58 -9.56
C GLU A 313 -1.43 14.06 -9.30
N PHE A 314 -0.97 13.67 -8.12
CA PHE A 314 -0.89 12.26 -7.74
C PHE A 314 -2.27 11.57 -7.71
N TYR A 315 -3.28 12.21 -7.09
CA TYR A 315 -4.62 11.65 -7.00
C TYR A 315 -5.28 11.53 -8.38
N SER A 316 -5.12 12.54 -9.23
CA SER A 316 -5.57 12.46 -10.63
C SER A 316 -4.89 11.32 -11.36
N LEU A 317 -3.54 11.23 -11.25
CA LEU A 317 -2.75 10.21 -11.92
C LEU A 317 -3.03 8.78 -11.40
N PHE A 318 -3.02 8.53 -10.10
CA PHE A 318 -3.09 7.17 -9.55
C PHE A 318 -4.52 6.66 -9.32
N LEU A 319 -5.45 7.56 -9.02
CA LEU A 319 -6.81 7.23 -8.60
C LEU A 319 -7.89 7.75 -9.56
N GLY A 320 -7.53 8.65 -10.49
CA GLY A 320 -8.49 9.33 -11.36
C GLY A 320 -9.41 10.28 -10.58
N LEU A 321 -8.93 10.88 -9.49
CA LEU A 321 -9.69 11.75 -8.60
C LEU A 321 -9.21 13.20 -8.71
N GLU A 322 -10.16 14.11 -8.92
CA GLU A 322 -9.93 15.56 -8.89
C GLU A 322 -10.33 16.10 -7.52
N LEU A 323 -9.33 16.41 -6.67
CA LEU A 323 -9.57 16.87 -5.31
C LEU A 323 -9.67 18.38 -5.22
N SER A 324 -10.68 18.87 -4.48
CA SER A 324 -10.73 20.24 -4.00
C SER A 324 -9.71 20.51 -2.88
N ASN A 325 -9.43 21.78 -2.59
CA ASN A 325 -8.57 22.15 -1.46
C ASN A 325 -9.18 21.73 -0.11
N ILE A 326 -10.51 21.70 0.01
CA ILE A 326 -11.21 21.30 1.23
C ILE A 326 -10.97 19.80 1.49
N GLU A 327 -11.19 18.96 0.49
CA GLU A 327 -10.95 17.53 0.60
C GLU A 327 -9.48 17.21 0.92
N LEU A 328 -8.56 17.91 0.27
CA LEU A 328 -7.13 17.71 0.52
C LEU A 328 -6.73 18.14 1.94
N ASN A 329 -7.29 19.22 2.47
CA ASN A 329 -7.08 19.64 3.85
C ASN A 329 -7.63 18.58 4.83
N HIS A 330 -8.79 17.99 4.53
CA HIS A 330 -9.36 16.90 5.32
C HIS A 330 -8.44 15.65 5.30
N ILE A 331 -7.97 15.23 4.13
CA ILE A 331 -7.03 14.12 3.97
C ILE A 331 -5.75 14.34 4.77
N MET A 332 -5.21 15.56 4.75
CA MET A 332 -4.00 15.93 5.49
C MET A 332 -4.23 16.23 6.97
N GLY A 333 -5.47 16.13 7.45
CA GLY A 333 -5.81 16.38 8.85
C GLY A 333 -5.63 17.82 9.30
N LYS A 334 -5.65 18.79 8.39
CA LYS A 334 -5.51 20.23 8.71
C LYS A 334 -6.76 20.83 9.38
N ASP A 335 -7.87 20.11 9.34
CA ASP A 335 -9.16 20.43 9.98
C ASP A 335 -9.38 19.67 11.30
N ILE A 336 -8.35 18.99 11.80
CA ILE A 336 -8.40 18.28 13.08
C ILE A 336 -8.12 19.30 14.19
N GLU A 337 -9.17 19.72 14.86
CA GLU A 337 -9.12 20.52 16.09
C GLU A 337 -9.01 19.63 17.35
#